data_d73a7a9d2e6378d3319a2edddfa38ae8
#
_entry.id   d73a7a9d2e6378d3319a2edddfa38ae8
#
_cell.length_a   1.000
_cell.length_b   1.000
_cell.length_c   1.000
_cell.angle_alpha   90.00
_cell.angle_beta   90.00
_cell.angle_gamma   90.00
#
_symmetry.space_group_name_H-M   'P 1'
#
loop_
_entity.id
_entity.type
_entity.pdbx_description
1 polymer ?
#
loop_
_entity_poly.entity_id
_entity_poly.type
_entity_poly.pdbx_seq_one_letter_code
_entity_poly.pdbx_strand_id
1 'polypeptide(L)'
;MTYQQVVNRLLTIMNNHYLINQTGYGNLSDIHTPDDEESPDYPYAFLNPISVSVGAFSFSSQFNLILMDQVTDGDTTSAEDIKVQSNCLMYLQDIMSHFRQTDEDRNLDIVVDVNATPFKERFEDNVAGVTAQITIQSITPLDGCEAAMP
;
A
#
# COMPACT_ATOMS: atom_id res chain seq x y z
N MET A 1 2.10 0.79 17.79
CA MET A 1 2.96 1.60 16.89
C MET A 1 2.35 2.97 16.65
N THR A 2 3.18 3.96 16.42
CA THR A 2 2.71 5.26 15.94
C THR A 2 2.33 5.18 14.46
N TYR A 3 1.58 6.17 13.98
CA TYR A 3 1.25 6.27 12.55
C TYR A 3 2.52 6.27 11.68
N GLN A 4 3.54 7.02 12.08
CA GLN A 4 4.81 7.05 11.34
C GLN A 4 5.45 5.66 11.26
N GLN A 5 5.42 4.91 12.34
CA GLN A 5 5.98 3.56 12.36
C GLN A 5 5.20 2.61 11.45
N VAL A 6 3.88 2.72 11.42
CA VAL A 6 3.03 1.92 10.51
C VAL A 6 3.38 2.22 9.06
N VAL A 7 3.43 3.50 8.68
CA VAL A 7 3.78 3.92 7.32
C VAL A 7 5.19 3.47 6.95
N ASN A 8 6.16 3.73 7.82
CA ASN A 8 7.56 3.36 7.54
C ASN A 8 7.72 1.84 7.39
N ARG A 9 7.02 1.07 8.20
CA ARG A 9 7.06 -0.39 8.09
C ARG A 9 6.49 -0.87 6.76
N LEU A 10 5.34 -0.35 6.35
CA LEU A 10 4.74 -0.68 5.06
C LEU A 10 5.68 -0.32 3.91
N LEU A 11 6.23 0.89 3.93
CA LEU A 11 7.16 1.33 2.89
C LEU A 11 8.43 0.49 2.85
N THR A 12 8.96 0.11 4.01
CA THR A 12 10.14 -0.75 4.09
C THR A 12 9.87 -2.12 3.48
N ILE A 13 8.72 -2.71 3.79
CA ILE A 13 8.32 -4.00 3.22
C ILE A 13 8.16 -3.89 1.71
N MET A 14 7.51 -2.84 1.23
CA MET A 14 7.34 -2.60 -0.20
C MET A 14 8.68 -2.43 -0.91
N ASN A 15 9.60 -1.66 -0.32
CA ASN A 15 10.93 -1.43 -0.88
C ASN A 15 11.79 -2.69 -0.90
N ASN A 16 11.60 -3.58 0.05
CA ASN A 16 12.38 -4.81 0.16
C ASN A 16 11.82 -5.96 -0.69
N HIS A 17 10.67 -5.78 -1.30
CA HIS A 17 10.10 -6.81 -2.17
C HIS A 17 10.94 -6.94 -3.44
N TYR A 18 11.38 -8.16 -3.75
CA TYR A 18 12.31 -8.42 -4.86
C TYR A 18 11.78 -8.04 -6.24
N LEU A 19 10.47 -8.06 -6.41
CA LEU A 19 9.84 -7.86 -7.71
C LEU A 19 9.26 -6.45 -7.89
N ILE A 20 9.21 -5.65 -6.83
CA ILE A 20 8.74 -4.27 -6.90
C ILE A 20 9.94 -3.36 -7.13
N ASN A 21 9.92 -2.61 -8.23
CA ASN A 21 11.06 -1.80 -8.65
C ASN A 21 10.99 -0.35 -8.18
N GLN A 22 9.81 0.15 -7.89
CA GLN A 22 9.62 1.51 -7.40
C GLN A 22 8.49 1.57 -6.40
N THR A 23 8.63 2.42 -5.40
CA THR A 23 7.60 2.67 -4.40
C THR A 23 7.37 4.16 -4.24
N GLY A 24 6.18 4.53 -3.77
CA GLY A 24 5.83 5.91 -3.48
C GLY A 24 4.81 6.02 -2.37
N TYR A 25 4.65 7.22 -1.86
CA TYR A 25 3.70 7.56 -0.81
C TYR A 25 3.15 8.95 -1.05
N GLY A 26 1.88 9.14 -0.82
CA GLY A 26 1.25 10.45 -0.90
C GLY A 26 -0.15 10.41 -1.48
N ASN A 27 -0.56 11.52 -2.07
CA ASN A 27 -1.86 11.65 -2.74
C ASN A 27 -1.86 10.95 -4.09
N LEU A 28 -3.02 10.62 -4.60
CA LEU A 28 -3.14 9.97 -5.91
C LEU A 28 -2.55 10.80 -7.05
N SER A 29 -2.57 12.13 -6.92
CA SER A 29 -1.93 13.04 -7.88
C SER A 29 -0.40 12.91 -7.90
N ASP A 30 0.21 12.38 -6.85
CA ASP A 30 1.66 12.23 -6.75
C ASP A 30 2.17 10.98 -7.49
N ILE A 31 1.28 10.10 -7.91
CA ILE A 31 1.65 8.89 -8.66
C ILE A 31 2.33 9.27 -9.99
N HIS A 32 1.84 10.32 -10.62
CA HIS A 32 2.43 10.87 -11.82
C HIS A 32 2.72 12.33 -11.59
N THR A 33 3.98 12.66 -11.35
CA THR A 33 4.38 14.04 -11.33
C THR A 33 4.56 14.51 -12.78
N PRO A 34 3.89 15.62 -13.20
CA PRO A 34 4.03 16.12 -14.56
C PRO A 34 5.47 16.53 -14.92
N ASP A 35 6.32 16.70 -13.92
CA ASP A 35 7.71 17.08 -14.07
C ASP A 35 8.65 15.89 -14.31
N ASP A 36 8.18 14.67 -14.09
CA ASP A 36 8.93 13.47 -14.39
C ASP A 36 8.72 13.11 -15.85
N GLU A 37 9.69 13.44 -16.68
CA GLU A 37 9.72 13.01 -18.09
C GLU A 37 9.89 11.50 -18.22
N GLU A 38 10.15 10.79 -17.11
CA GLU A 38 10.35 9.36 -17.08
C GLU A 38 9.15 8.65 -16.46
N SER A 39 8.72 7.59 -17.11
CA SER A 39 7.73 6.67 -16.54
C SER A 39 8.27 6.05 -15.25
N PRO A 40 7.41 5.77 -14.25
CA PRO A 40 7.85 5.00 -13.10
C PRO A 40 8.44 3.65 -13.51
N ASP A 41 9.37 3.14 -12.72
CA ASP A 41 9.88 1.78 -12.89
C ASP A 41 8.81 0.79 -12.42
N TYR A 42 8.39 -0.08 -13.32
CA TYR A 42 7.40 -1.10 -12.99
C TYR A 42 8.08 -2.43 -12.62
N PRO A 43 7.46 -3.24 -11.76
CA PRO A 43 6.22 -3.01 -11.01
C PRO A 43 6.34 -1.88 -9.98
N TYR A 44 5.29 -1.08 -9.88
CA TYR A 44 5.23 0.11 -9.05
C TYR A 44 4.21 -0.08 -7.92
N ALA A 45 4.61 0.22 -6.70
CA ALA A 45 3.74 0.16 -5.53
C ALA A 45 3.60 1.54 -4.91
N PHE A 46 2.38 2.01 -4.75
CA PHE A 46 2.07 3.33 -4.21
C PHE A 46 1.15 3.23 -3.01
N LEU A 47 1.55 3.85 -1.90
CA LEU A 47 0.77 3.87 -0.67
C LEU A 47 0.09 5.22 -0.52
N ASN A 48 -1.23 5.22 -0.60
CA ASN A 48 -2.06 6.41 -0.48
C ASN A 48 -2.81 6.38 0.85
N PRO A 49 -2.55 7.31 1.79
CA PRO A 49 -3.31 7.38 3.04
C PRO A 49 -4.73 7.90 2.77
N ILE A 50 -5.71 7.27 3.40
CA ILE A 50 -7.12 7.66 3.29
C ILE A 50 -7.56 8.39 4.54
N SER A 51 -7.46 7.74 5.70
CA SER A 51 -7.95 8.29 6.96
C SER A 51 -7.32 7.61 8.16
N VAL A 52 -7.38 8.28 9.29
CA VAL A 52 -7.02 7.72 10.59
C VAL A 52 -8.20 7.95 11.54
N SER A 53 -8.64 6.89 12.18
CA SER A 53 -9.70 6.95 13.18
C SER A 53 -9.10 6.69 14.55
N VAL A 54 -9.34 7.58 15.51
CA VAL A 54 -8.79 7.49 16.86
C VAL A 54 -9.86 7.05 17.82
N GLY A 55 -9.66 5.91 18.47
CA GLY A 55 -10.56 5.38 19.49
C GLY A 55 -9.92 5.43 20.88
N ALA A 56 -10.66 4.98 21.88
CA ALA A 56 -10.21 5.04 23.28
C ALA A 56 -9.00 4.12 23.57
N PHE A 57 -8.89 3.01 22.83
CA PHE A 57 -7.86 2.00 23.07
C PHE A 57 -7.00 1.70 21.86
N SER A 58 -7.33 2.27 20.71
CA SER A 58 -6.65 2.00 19.44
C SER A 58 -6.83 3.13 18.47
N PHE A 59 -5.97 3.19 17.46
CA PHE A 59 -6.26 3.96 16.27
C PHE A 59 -6.23 3.04 15.05
N SER A 60 -7.01 3.36 14.05
CA SER A 60 -7.08 2.62 12.79
C SER A 60 -6.60 3.50 11.65
N SER A 61 -5.60 3.02 10.92
CA SER A 61 -5.07 3.72 9.74
C SER A 61 -5.58 3.01 8.49
N GLN A 62 -6.15 3.77 7.59
CA GLN A 62 -6.71 3.24 6.35
C GLN A 62 -5.90 3.76 5.16
N PHE A 63 -5.48 2.85 4.30
CA PHE A 63 -4.66 3.15 3.12
C PHE A 63 -5.26 2.51 1.88
N ASN A 64 -5.00 3.14 0.73
CA ASN A 64 -5.03 2.45 -0.56
C ASN A 64 -3.61 2.07 -0.94
N LEU A 65 -3.36 0.79 -1.11
CA LEU A 65 -2.13 0.29 -1.68
C LEU A 65 -2.39 -0.03 -3.15
N ILE A 66 -1.74 0.70 -4.04
CA ILE A 66 -1.90 0.56 -5.47
C ILE A 66 -0.69 -0.17 -6.01
N LEU A 67 -0.91 -1.34 -6.57
CA LEU A 67 0.11 -2.15 -7.21
C LEU A 67 -0.18 -2.22 -8.69
N MET A 68 0.79 -1.81 -9.50
CA MET A 68 0.60 -1.75 -10.95
C MET A 68 1.84 -2.23 -11.70
N ASP A 69 1.63 -2.78 -12.86
CA ASP A 69 2.68 -3.19 -13.75
C ASP A 69 2.28 -2.87 -15.19
N GLN A 70 3.28 -2.74 -16.03
CA GLN A 70 3.09 -2.44 -17.42
C GLN A 70 2.52 -3.65 -18.17
N VAL A 71 1.50 -3.40 -18.97
CA VAL A 71 0.98 -4.39 -19.91
C VAL A 71 1.77 -4.25 -21.20
N THR A 72 2.51 -5.30 -21.54
CA THR A 72 3.29 -5.30 -22.79
C THR A 72 2.36 -5.46 -23.97
N ASP A 73 2.39 -4.45 -24.83
CA ASP A 73 1.84 -4.41 -26.16
C ASP A 73 0.33 -4.48 -26.31
N GLY A 74 -0.17 -3.56 -27.05
CA GLY A 74 -1.38 -3.46 -27.78
C GLY A 74 -2.19 -4.72 -28.08
N ASP A 75 -1.93 -5.78 -27.35
CA ASP A 75 -2.71 -6.97 -27.39
C ASP A 75 -4.07 -6.66 -26.76
N THR A 76 -5.09 -6.71 -27.57
CA THR A 76 -6.45 -6.46 -27.16
C THR A 76 -7.04 -7.60 -26.35
N THR A 77 -6.26 -8.64 -26.07
CA THR A 77 -6.74 -9.77 -25.26
C THR A 77 -6.60 -9.48 -23.78
N SER A 78 -7.64 -9.76 -23.02
CA SER A 78 -7.67 -9.59 -21.57
C SER A 78 -6.71 -10.54 -20.82
N ALA A 79 -6.03 -11.45 -21.51
CA ALA A 79 -5.14 -12.45 -20.90
C ALA A 79 -3.93 -11.80 -20.22
N GLU A 80 -3.31 -10.79 -20.85
CA GLU A 80 -2.18 -10.06 -20.27
C GLU A 80 -2.61 -9.25 -19.05
N ASP A 81 -3.78 -8.61 -19.10
CA ASP A 81 -4.31 -7.85 -17.98
C ASP A 81 -4.54 -8.74 -16.76
N ILE A 82 -5.13 -9.90 -16.98
CA ILE A 82 -5.39 -10.89 -15.93
C ILE A 82 -4.09 -11.37 -15.30
N LYS A 83 -3.07 -11.62 -16.13
CA LYS A 83 -1.76 -12.05 -15.66
C LYS A 83 -1.10 -11.00 -14.79
N VAL A 84 -1.10 -9.74 -15.22
CA VAL A 84 -0.54 -8.62 -14.47
C VAL A 84 -1.31 -8.42 -13.16
N GLN A 85 -2.62 -8.45 -13.19
CA GLN A 85 -3.46 -8.33 -12.00
C GLN A 85 -3.20 -9.48 -11.02
N SER A 86 -3.03 -10.70 -11.52
CA SER A 86 -2.69 -11.86 -10.69
C SER A 86 -1.34 -11.71 -10.01
N ASN A 87 -0.33 -11.21 -10.73
CA ASN A 87 0.99 -10.94 -10.18
C ASN A 87 0.92 -9.86 -9.09
N CYS A 88 0.15 -8.80 -9.33
CA CYS A 88 -0.03 -7.74 -8.33
C CYS A 88 -0.73 -8.25 -7.06
N LEU A 89 -1.69 -9.16 -7.20
CA LEU A 89 -2.32 -9.81 -6.05
C LEU A 89 -1.32 -10.65 -5.26
N MET A 90 -0.38 -11.31 -5.93
CA MET A 90 0.70 -12.03 -5.26
C MET A 90 1.60 -11.08 -4.47
N TYR A 91 1.96 -9.94 -5.04
CA TYR A 91 2.76 -8.92 -4.35
C TYR A 91 2.02 -8.40 -3.11
N LEU A 92 0.73 -8.18 -3.23
CA LEU A 92 -0.11 -7.78 -2.11
C LEU A 92 -0.09 -8.83 -0.99
N GLN A 93 -0.25 -10.09 -1.34
CA GLN A 93 -0.20 -11.19 -0.36
C GLN A 93 1.15 -11.26 0.34
N ASP A 94 2.25 -11.08 -0.41
CA ASP A 94 3.60 -11.07 0.14
C ASP A 94 3.78 -9.93 1.15
N ILE A 95 3.34 -8.73 0.78
CA ILE A 95 3.44 -7.54 1.63
C ILE A 95 2.64 -7.75 2.93
N MET A 96 1.41 -8.21 2.82
CA MET A 96 0.55 -8.42 3.99
C MET A 96 1.07 -9.54 4.89
N SER A 97 1.55 -10.62 4.29
CA SER A 97 2.14 -11.73 5.04
C SER A 97 3.37 -11.28 5.81
N HIS A 98 4.23 -10.51 5.16
CA HIS A 98 5.45 -10.01 5.80
C HIS A 98 5.14 -9.00 6.91
N PHE A 99 4.16 -8.14 6.70
CA PHE A 99 3.71 -7.20 7.72
C PHE A 99 3.25 -7.93 8.99
N ARG A 100 2.54 -9.04 8.83
CA ARG A 100 2.06 -9.83 9.97
C ARG A 100 3.17 -10.60 10.69
N GLN A 101 4.18 -11.06 9.95
CA GLN A 101 5.23 -11.92 10.50
C GLN A 101 6.33 -11.16 11.21
N THR A 102 6.59 -9.91 10.83
CA THR A 102 7.71 -9.13 11.37
C THR A 102 7.38 -8.39 12.66
N ASP A 103 6.26 -8.70 13.30
CA ASP A 103 5.90 -8.07 14.56
C ASP A 103 6.62 -8.77 15.73
N GLU A 104 7.92 -8.50 15.85
CA GLU A 104 8.74 -9.03 16.94
C GLU A 104 8.39 -8.40 18.30
N ASP A 105 7.81 -7.21 18.28
CA ASP A 105 7.54 -6.43 19.50
C ASP A 105 6.18 -6.74 20.14
N ARG A 106 5.42 -7.69 19.59
CA ARG A 106 4.09 -8.04 20.09
C ARG A 106 3.14 -6.84 20.25
N ASN A 107 3.47 -5.73 19.66
CA ASN A 107 2.56 -4.63 19.52
C ASN A 107 1.64 -5.00 18.35
N LEU A 108 0.68 -5.50 18.64
CA LEU A 108 -0.61 -5.92 18.17
C LEU A 108 -1.18 -5.02 17.06
N ASP A 109 -0.34 -4.65 16.08
CA ASP A 109 -0.86 -4.05 14.86
C ASP A 109 -1.51 -5.16 14.05
N ILE A 110 -2.79 -5.04 13.90
CA ILE A 110 -3.59 -6.06 13.23
C ILE A 110 -4.05 -5.50 11.90
N VAL A 111 -3.78 -6.23 10.84
CA VAL A 111 -4.46 -5.99 9.56
C VAL A 111 -5.89 -6.49 9.73
N VAL A 112 -6.83 -5.55 9.79
CA VAL A 112 -8.24 -5.85 10.07
C VAL A 112 -8.97 -6.24 8.80
N ASP A 113 -8.64 -5.58 7.70
CA ASP A 113 -9.37 -5.78 6.44
C ASP A 113 -8.47 -5.47 5.24
N VAL A 114 -8.58 -6.28 4.20
CA VAL A 114 -7.90 -6.07 2.93
C VAL A 114 -8.86 -6.38 1.80
N ASN A 115 -9.27 -5.36 1.08
CA ASN A 115 -10.11 -5.50 -0.11
C ASN A 115 -9.33 -5.05 -1.34
N ALA A 116 -9.21 -5.92 -2.32
CA ALA A 116 -8.50 -5.63 -3.56
C ALA A 116 -9.46 -5.54 -4.75
N THR A 117 -9.31 -4.49 -5.54
CA THR A 117 -10.09 -4.28 -6.75
C THR A 117 -9.13 -4.22 -7.94
N PRO A 118 -9.26 -5.13 -8.90
CA PRO A 118 -8.46 -5.05 -10.13
C PRO A 118 -8.83 -3.83 -10.96
N PHE A 119 -7.85 -3.28 -11.66
CA PHE A 119 -8.06 -2.18 -12.60
C PHE A 119 -7.20 -2.36 -13.84
N LYS A 120 -7.53 -1.60 -14.89
CA LYS A 120 -6.82 -1.57 -16.16
C LYS A 120 -6.76 -0.14 -16.69
N GLU A 121 -5.63 0.24 -17.26
CA GLU A 121 -5.42 1.51 -17.99
C GLU A 121 -5.79 2.76 -17.18
N ARG A 122 -5.44 2.77 -15.92
CA ARG A 122 -5.81 3.87 -15.02
C ARG A 122 -5.00 5.15 -15.24
N PHE A 123 -3.82 5.05 -15.87
CA PHE A 123 -2.87 6.15 -16.08
C PHE A 123 -2.48 6.23 -17.56
N GLU A 124 -1.71 7.26 -17.91
CA GLU A 124 -1.25 7.47 -19.29
C GLU A 124 -0.46 6.28 -19.85
N ASP A 125 0.28 5.60 -18.98
CA ASP A 125 0.95 4.37 -19.36
C ASP A 125 -0.07 3.23 -19.42
N ASN A 126 0.16 2.29 -20.33
CA ASN A 126 -0.69 1.10 -20.43
C ASN A 126 -0.37 0.16 -19.27
N VAL A 127 -1.11 0.29 -18.18
CA VAL A 127 -0.89 -0.45 -16.94
C VAL A 127 -2.14 -1.18 -16.48
N ALA A 128 -1.94 -2.26 -15.78
CA ALA A 128 -2.98 -2.97 -15.04
C ALA A 128 -2.48 -3.27 -13.64
N GLY A 129 -3.36 -3.58 -12.75
CA GLY A 129 -2.99 -3.91 -11.40
C GLY A 129 -4.17 -4.05 -10.46
N VAL A 130 -3.91 -3.82 -9.19
CA VAL A 130 -4.93 -3.87 -8.15
C VAL A 130 -4.79 -2.67 -7.23
N THR A 131 -5.93 -2.18 -6.74
CA THR A 131 -6.00 -1.22 -5.64
C THR A 131 -6.51 -1.95 -4.42
N ALA A 132 -5.69 -2.04 -3.39
CA ALA A 132 -6.07 -2.71 -2.15
C ALA A 132 -6.36 -1.68 -1.07
N GLN A 133 -7.54 -1.75 -0.50
CA GLN A 133 -7.88 -0.97 0.68
C GLN A 133 -7.46 -1.77 1.91
N ILE A 134 -6.55 -1.18 2.70
CA ILE A 134 -5.96 -1.82 3.88
C ILE A 134 -6.34 -1.02 5.11
N THR A 135 -6.79 -1.71 6.15
CA THR A 135 -7.03 -1.11 7.46
C THR A 135 -6.11 -1.77 8.47
N ILE A 136 -5.27 -0.96 9.12
CA ILE A 136 -4.34 -1.42 10.15
C ILE A 136 -4.76 -0.80 11.47
N GLN A 137 -5.03 -1.64 12.45
CA GLN A 137 -5.39 -1.24 13.80
C GLN A 137 -4.17 -1.33 14.70
N SER A 138 -3.86 -0.21 15.35
CA SER A 138 -2.77 -0.13 16.34
C SER A 138 -3.37 0.07 17.71
N ILE A 139 -2.98 -0.77 18.67
CA ILE A 139 -3.46 -0.65 20.06
C ILE A 139 -2.64 0.42 20.75
N THR A 140 -3.28 1.54 21.06
CA THR A 140 -2.68 2.68 21.75
C THR A 140 -3.71 3.25 22.72
N PRO A 141 -3.67 2.87 24.01
CA PRO A 141 -4.59 3.43 24.98
C PRO A 141 -4.42 4.94 25.12
N LEU A 142 -5.53 5.66 25.17
CA LEU A 142 -5.49 7.09 25.50
C LEU A 142 -5.19 7.23 26.99
N ASP A 143 -3.99 7.70 27.29
CA ASP A 143 -3.55 7.94 28.66
C ASP A 143 -3.26 9.43 28.87
N GLY A 144 -4.12 10.07 29.66
CA GLY A 144 -3.97 11.49 29.96
C GLY A 144 -2.71 11.82 30.78
N CYS A 145 -2.13 10.82 31.45
CA CYS A 145 -0.89 11.01 32.22
C CYS A 145 0.34 11.11 31.31
N GLU A 146 0.28 10.53 30.12
CA GLU A 146 1.36 10.58 29.15
C GLU A 146 1.15 11.67 28.09
N ALA A 147 0.02 12.35 28.12
CA ALA A 147 -0.26 13.42 27.19
C ALA A 147 0.66 14.62 27.45
N ALA A 148 1.24 15.17 26.38
CA ALA A 148 2.12 16.34 26.46
C ALA A 148 1.31 17.63 26.59
N MET A 149 0.49 17.69 27.62
CA MET A 149 -0.42 18.83 27.89
C MET A 149 -0.21 19.35 29.32
N PRO A 150 -0.46 20.64 29.56
CA PRO A 150 -0.38 21.18 30.91
C PRO A 150 -1.42 20.61 31.86
#